data_b2eceabcb1da88b658fa7391e5ba91b7
#
_entry.id   b2eceabcb1da88b658fa7391e5ba91b7
#
_cell.length_a   1.000
_cell.length_b   1.000
_cell.length_c   1.000
_cell.angle_alpha   90.00
_cell.angle_beta   90.00
_cell.angle_gamma   90.00
#
_symmetry.space_group_name_H-M   'P 1'
#
loop_
_entity.id
_entity.type
_entity.pdbx_description
1 polymer ?
#
loop_
_entity_poly.entity_id
_entity_poly.type
_entity_poly.pdbx_seq_one_letter_code
_entity_poly.pdbx_strand_id
1 'polypeptide(L)'
;MSFLFVALGGALGAVARYAISLIPVKTGFPVLTLVTNIIGAVLIGFIVGVTSNKDGISDNTVLFWKTGVCGGFTTFSTFSLEAFNLFDNKQYAAGSIYVILSSGCCILGILCGKKIASVIKL
;
A
#
# COMPACT_ATOMS: atom_id res chain seq x y z
N MET A 1 12.90 -1.31 -21.51
CA MET A 1 11.76 -2.23 -21.18
C MET A 1 11.32 -2.10 -19.72
N SER A 2 12.23 -2.04 -18.76
CA SER A 2 11.91 -1.95 -17.33
C SER A 2 10.98 -0.76 -16.97
N PHE A 3 11.21 0.41 -17.56
CA PHE A 3 10.35 1.58 -17.37
C PHE A 3 8.90 1.34 -17.81
N LEU A 4 8.68 0.56 -18.87
CA LEU A 4 7.34 0.24 -19.35
C LEU A 4 6.58 -0.62 -18.32
N PHE A 5 7.25 -1.62 -17.72
CA PHE A 5 6.63 -2.46 -16.68
C PHE A 5 6.26 -1.65 -15.44
N VAL A 6 7.15 -0.73 -15.02
CA VAL A 6 6.84 0.17 -13.91
C VAL A 6 5.69 1.11 -14.25
N ALA A 7 5.66 1.68 -15.46
CA ALA A 7 4.60 2.59 -15.90
C ALA A 7 3.23 1.88 -15.95
N LEU A 8 3.15 0.69 -16.53
CA LEU A 8 1.91 -0.10 -16.60
C LEU A 8 1.44 -0.54 -15.22
N GLY A 9 2.35 -1.04 -14.40
CA GLY A 9 2.03 -1.41 -13.01
C GLY A 9 1.57 -0.20 -12.19
N GLY A 10 2.27 0.93 -12.32
CA GLY A 10 1.93 2.17 -11.64
C GLY A 10 0.56 2.71 -12.04
N ALA A 11 0.25 2.69 -13.34
CA ALA A 11 -1.07 3.06 -13.85
C ALA A 11 -2.17 2.16 -13.26
N LEU A 12 -1.97 0.84 -13.26
CA LEU A 12 -2.91 -0.11 -12.68
C LEU A 12 -3.12 0.14 -11.19
N GLY A 13 -2.03 0.29 -10.44
CA GLY A 13 -2.10 0.57 -9.00
C GLY A 13 -2.81 1.89 -8.68
N ALA A 14 -2.49 2.96 -9.39
CA ALA A 14 -3.12 4.26 -9.21
C ALA A 14 -4.61 4.25 -9.55
N VAL A 15 -5.01 3.57 -10.63
CA VAL A 15 -6.42 3.41 -11.01
C VAL A 15 -7.18 2.60 -9.97
N ALA A 16 -6.61 1.50 -9.47
CA ALA A 16 -7.22 0.71 -8.40
C ALA A 16 -7.41 1.52 -7.12
N ARG A 17 -6.41 2.31 -6.73
CA ARG A 17 -6.50 3.22 -5.58
C ARG A 17 -7.60 4.27 -5.78
N TYR A 18 -7.66 4.87 -6.95
CA TYR A 18 -8.72 5.83 -7.27
C TYR A 18 -10.11 5.18 -7.17
N ALA A 19 -10.28 3.98 -7.71
CA ALA A 19 -11.55 3.25 -7.62
C ALA A 19 -11.99 3.02 -6.16
N ILE A 20 -11.07 2.67 -5.26
CA ILE A 20 -11.35 2.55 -3.83
C ILE A 20 -11.76 3.89 -3.23
N SER A 21 -11.12 4.99 -3.64
CA SER A 21 -11.44 6.33 -3.14
C SER A 21 -12.87 6.80 -3.47
N LEU A 22 -13.52 6.17 -4.43
CA LEU A 22 -14.90 6.48 -4.82
C LEU A 22 -15.94 5.80 -3.91
N ILE A 23 -15.54 4.91 -3.03
CA ILE A 23 -16.45 4.26 -2.08
C ILE A 23 -17.00 5.31 -1.11
N PRO A 24 -18.33 5.47 -1.00
CA PRO A 24 -18.92 6.46 -0.10
C PRO A 24 -18.77 6.02 1.36
N VAL A 25 -17.87 6.65 2.08
CA VAL A 25 -17.68 6.45 3.53
C VAL A 25 -18.01 7.76 4.25
N LYS A 26 -18.98 7.69 5.15
CA LYS A 26 -19.44 8.86 5.93
C LYS A 26 -18.73 8.93 7.27
N THR A 27 -17.43 9.22 7.26
CA THR A 27 -16.65 9.41 8.49
C THR A 27 -15.61 10.53 8.26
N GLY A 28 -15.33 11.28 9.29
CA GLY A 28 -14.27 12.29 9.27
C GLY A 28 -12.87 11.70 9.38
N PHE A 29 -12.76 10.38 9.61
CA PHE A 29 -11.49 9.68 9.69
C PHE A 29 -11.12 9.10 8.31
N PRO A 30 -9.85 9.22 7.84
CA PRO A 30 -9.43 8.79 6.50
C PRO A 30 -9.26 7.26 6.38
N VAL A 31 -10.37 6.53 6.54
CA VAL A 31 -10.42 5.05 6.56
C VAL A 31 -9.97 4.46 5.23
N LEU A 32 -10.37 5.05 4.10
CA LEU A 32 -10.08 4.48 2.78
C LEU A 32 -8.58 4.50 2.47
N THR A 33 -7.89 5.59 2.79
CA THR A 33 -6.43 5.68 2.62
C THR A 33 -5.71 4.72 3.54
N LEU A 34 -6.15 4.62 4.80
CA LEU A 34 -5.60 3.66 5.77
C LEU A 34 -5.71 2.21 5.26
N VAL A 35 -6.90 1.80 4.86
CA VAL A 35 -7.15 0.44 4.33
C VAL A 35 -6.36 0.18 3.06
N THR A 36 -6.34 1.13 2.14
CA THR A 36 -5.57 1.02 0.88
C THR A 36 -4.08 0.81 1.15
N ASN A 37 -3.50 1.60 2.04
CA ASN A 37 -2.08 1.48 2.39
C ASN A 37 -1.78 0.15 3.12
N ILE A 38 -2.67 -0.32 3.97
CA ILE A 38 -2.54 -1.63 4.64
C ILE A 38 -2.58 -2.78 3.62
N ILE A 39 -3.55 -2.76 2.71
CA ILE A 39 -3.65 -3.77 1.63
C ILE A 39 -2.37 -3.76 0.78
N GLY A 40 -1.89 -2.58 0.40
CA GLY A 40 -0.65 -2.44 -0.35
C GLY A 40 0.57 -2.94 0.42
N ALA A 41 0.62 -2.73 1.72
CA ALA A 41 1.69 -3.25 2.59
C ALA A 41 1.69 -4.79 2.67
N VAL A 42 0.51 -5.40 2.79
CA VAL A 42 0.38 -6.87 2.75
C VAL A 42 0.80 -7.40 1.38
N LEU A 43 0.37 -6.75 0.31
CA LEU A 43 0.70 -7.15 -1.06
C LEU A 43 2.21 -7.07 -1.32
N ILE A 44 2.88 -5.97 -0.96
CA ILE A 44 4.33 -5.85 -1.14
C ILE A 44 5.10 -6.86 -0.28
N GLY A 45 4.64 -7.12 0.96
CA GLY A 45 5.22 -8.15 1.82
C GLY A 45 5.10 -9.54 1.19
N PHE A 46 3.95 -9.86 0.62
CA PHE A 46 3.72 -11.12 -0.10
C PHE A 46 4.65 -11.25 -1.32
N ILE A 47 4.72 -10.22 -2.17
CA ILE A 47 5.58 -10.22 -3.36
C ILE A 47 7.04 -10.42 -2.97
N VAL A 48 7.54 -9.69 -1.98
CA VAL A 48 8.92 -9.85 -1.49
C VAL A 48 9.13 -11.24 -0.92
N GLY A 49 8.17 -11.78 -0.18
CA GLY A 49 8.25 -13.14 0.36
C GLY A 49 8.35 -14.20 -0.73
N VAL A 50 7.55 -14.08 -1.78
CA VAL A 50 7.59 -15.02 -2.93
C VAL A 50 8.90 -14.89 -3.70
N THR A 51 9.32 -13.66 -4.01
CA THR A 51 10.52 -13.42 -4.83
C THR A 51 11.82 -13.76 -4.12
N SER A 52 11.85 -13.70 -2.79
CA SER A 52 13.02 -14.10 -2.00
C SER A 52 13.22 -15.61 -1.90
N ASN A 53 12.15 -16.38 -2.09
CA ASN A 53 12.15 -17.83 -1.91
C ASN A 53 12.10 -18.62 -3.23
N LYS A 54 12.02 -17.94 -4.35
CA LYS A 54 11.83 -18.56 -5.66
C LYS A 54 12.80 -18.01 -6.70
N ASP A 55 13.70 -18.85 -7.18
CA ASP A 55 14.57 -18.54 -8.31
C ASP A 55 13.79 -18.51 -9.63
N GLY A 56 14.22 -17.66 -10.56
CA GLY A 56 13.69 -17.62 -11.92
C GLY A 56 12.53 -16.66 -12.17
N ILE A 57 12.15 -15.84 -11.18
CA ILE A 57 11.20 -14.74 -11.42
C ILE A 57 11.95 -13.59 -12.09
N SER A 58 11.44 -13.14 -13.26
CA SER A 58 12.11 -12.06 -13.99
C SER A 58 12.06 -10.73 -13.22
N ASP A 59 13.14 -9.95 -13.33
CA ASP A 59 13.23 -8.62 -12.73
C ASP A 59 12.10 -7.69 -13.18
N ASN A 60 11.67 -7.81 -14.43
CA ASN A 60 10.56 -7.03 -14.96
C ASN A 60 9.22 -7.36 -14.25
N THR A 61 9.00 -8.62 -13.91
CA THR A 61 7.82 -9.05 -13.14
C THR A 61 7.85 -8.44 -11.73
N VAL A 62 9.02 -8.46 -11.10
CA VAL A 62 9.21 -7.85 -9.77
C VAL A 62 8.98 -6.33 -9.84
N LEU A 63 9.53 -5.67 -10.85
CA LEU A 63 9.34 -4.24 -11.07
C LEU A 63 7.89 -3.87 -11.33
N PHE A 64 7.19 -4.67 -12.14
CA PHE A 64 5.76 -4.45 -12.40
C PHE A 64 4.95 -4.49 -11.10
N TRP A 65 5.07 -5.54 -10.30
CA TRP A 65 4.26 -5.73 -9.10
C TRP A 65 4.72 -4.87 -7.93
N LYS A 66 6.01 -4.91 -7.60
CA LYS A 66 6.55 -4.23 -6.42
C LYS A 66 6.62 -2.71 -6.60
N THR A 67 7.33 -2.26 -7.64
CA THR A 67 7.55 -0.83 -7.88
C THR A 67 6.33 -0.19 -8.56
N GLY A 68 5.76 -0.86 -9.56
CA GLY A 68 4.62 -0.37 -10.31
C GLY A 68 3.32 -0.46 -9.50
N VAL A 69 2.75 -1.65 -9.38
CA VAL A 69 1.41 -1.85 -8.79
C VAL A 69 1.38 -1.38 -7.34
N CYS A 70 2.25 -1.88 -6.48
CA CYS A 70 2.26 -1.48 -5.07
C CYS A 70 2.60 0.01 -4.90
N GLY A 71 3.58 0.53 -5.66
CA GLY A 71 3.97 1.92 -5.61
C GLY A 71 2.86 2.88 -6.07
N GLY A 72 2.10 2.52 -7.10
CA GLY A 72 0.95 3.30 -7.57
C GLY A 72 -0.30 3.15 -6.68
N PHE A 73 -0.48 1.99 -6.07
CA PHE A 73 -1.63 1.68 -5.21
C PHE A 73 -1.53 2.37 -3.85
N THR A 74 -0.37 2.35 -3.21
CA THR A 74 -0.13 3.01 -1.93
C THR A 74 0.17 4.50 -2.09
N THR A 75 -0.06 5.30 -1.06
CA THR A 75 0.20 6.74 -1.12
C THR A 75 0.62 7.31 0.22
N PHE A 76 1.83 7.84 0.27
CA PHE A 76 2.32 8.60 1.41
C PHE A 76 1.88 10.07 1.35
N SER A 77 1.78 10.67 0.17
CA SER A 77 1.40 12.07 0.01
C SER A 77 -0.05 12.34 0.41
N THR A 78 -0.99 11.48 0.02
CA THR A 78 -2.39 11.59 0.46
C THR A 78 -2.52 11.37 1.96
N PHE A 79 -1.83 10.37 2.51
CA PHE A 79 -1.75 10.15 3.94
C PHE A 79 -1.24 11.39 4.69
N SER A 80 -0.16 11.99 4.22
CA SER A 80 0.43 13.18 4.83
C SER A 80 -0.52 14.38 4.80
N LEU A 81 -1.20 14.59 3.68
CA LEU A 81 -2.19 15.67 3.54
C LEU A 81 -3.37 15.46 4.48
N GLU A 82 -3.89 14.26 4.57
CA GLU A 82 -5.02 13.94 5.46
C GLU A 82 -4.63 14.09 6.94
N ALA A 83 -3.44 13.62 7.32
CA ALA A 83 -2.92 13.79 8.67
C ALA A 83 -2.75 15.29 9.01
N PHE A 84 -2.17 16.06 8.08
CA PHE A 84 -2.05 17.51 8.22
C PHE A 84 -3.42 18.17 8.45
N ASN A 85 -4.42 17.81 7.64
CA ASN A 85 -5.77 18.37 7.76
C ASN A 85 -6.41 18.05 9.12
N LEU A 86 -6.18 16.84 9.67
CA LEU A 86 -6.66 16.51 11.01
C LEU A 86 -6.02 17.39 12.08
N PHE A 87 -4.71 17.62 12.02
CA PHE A 87 -4.02 18.50 12.95
C PHE A 87 -4.41 19.97 12.77
N ASP A 88 -4.55 20.44 11.53
CA ASP A 88 -4.96 21.81 11.23
C ASP A 88 -6.38 22.11 11.74
N ASN A 89 -7.27 21.15 11.68
CA ASN A 89 -8.61 21.22 12.26
C ASN A 89 -8.64 20.93 13.77
N LYS A 90 -7.49 20.93 14.44
CA LYS A 90 -7.34 20.69 15.89
C LYS A 90 -7.84 19.33 16.36
N GLN A 91 -7.96 18.35 15.46
CA GLN A 91 -8.30 16.97 15.78
C GLN A 91 -7.02 16.18 16.10
N TYR A 92 -6.33 16.57 17.17
CA TYR A 92 -5.02 16.04 17.52
C TYR A 92 -5.04 14.53 17.85
N ALA A 93 -6.07 14.07 18.55
CA ALA A 93 -6.21 12.65 18.87
C ALA A 93 -6.41 11.81 17.61
N ALA A 94 -7.32 12.21 16.72
CA ALA A 94 -7.58 11.53 15.46
C ALA A 94 -6.34 11.55 14.55
N GLY A 95 -5.66 12.69 14.45
CA GLY A 95 -4.43 12.80 13.66
C GLY A 95 -3.30 11.90 14.18
N SER A 96 -3.09 11.87 15.48
CA SER A 96 -2.08 11.03 16.13
C SER A 96 -2.40 9.55 15.97
N ILE A 97 -3.65 9.14 16.18
CA ILE A 97 -4.11 7.76 15.98
C ILE A 97 -3.93 7.36 14.51
N TYR A 98 -4.27 8.23 13.57
CA TYR A 98 -4.13 7.97 12.15
C TYR A 98 -2.67 7.71 11.74
N VAL A 99 -1.74 8.53 12.23
CA VAL A 99 -0.30 8.35 11.97
C VAL A 99 0.22 7.05 12.57
N ILE A 100 -0.13 6.77 13.82
CA ILE A 100 0.32 5.56 14.53
C ILE A 100 -0.25 4.29 13.88
N LEU A 101 -1.56 4.26 13.60
CA LEU A 101 -2.21 3.13 12.95
C LEU A 101 -1.65 2.90 11.54
N SER A 102 -1.48 3.96 10.75
CA SER A 102 -0.93 3.84 9.39
C SER A 102 0.46 3.26 9.41
N SER A 103 1.36 3.78 10.24
CA SER A 103 2.73 3.29 10.34
C SER A 103 2.78 1.87 10.90
N GLY A 104 2.13 1.61 12.04
CA GLY A 104 2.14 0.33 12.72
C GLY A 104 1.47 -0.78 11.91
N CYS A 105 0.27 -0.54 11.40
CA CYS A 105 -0.48 -1.53 10.63
C CYS A 105 0.18 -1.84 9.28
N CYS A 106 0.81 -0.86 8.62
CA CYS A 106 1.53 -1.12 7.38
C CYS A 106 2.80 -1.96 7.62
N ILE A 107 3.56 -1.69 8.67
CA ILE A 107 4.72 -2.52 9.02
C ILE A 107 4.29 -3.96 9.35
N LEU A 108 3.24 -4.13 10.15
CA LEU A 108 2.67 -5.45 10.45
C LEU A 108 2.07 -6.10 9.21
N GLY A 109 1.50 -5.33 8.31
CA GLY A 109 0.98 -5.80 7.02
C GLY A 109 2.07 -6.45 6.17
N ILE A 110 3.26 -5.86 6.11
CA ILE A 110 4.42 -6.45 5.42
C ILE A 110 4.79 -7.80 6.04
N LEU A 111 4.85 -7.89 7.37
CA LEU A 111 5.11 -9.16 8.07
C LEU A 111 4.07 -10.21 7.73
N CYS A 112 2.78 -9.85 7.75
CA CYS A 112 1.69 -10.74 7.38
C CYS A 112 1.82 -11.23 5.94
N GLY A 113 2.10 -10.35 4.99
CA GLY A 113 2.29 -10.71 3.58
C GLY A 113 3.44 -11.69 3.38
N LYS A 114 4.58 -11.44 4.01
CA LYS A 114 5.74 -12.35 3.97
C LYS A 114 5.41 -13.71 4.58
N LYS A 115 4.69 -13.73 5.70
CA LYS A 115 4.27 -14.98 6.35
C LYS A 115 3.29 -15.77 5.48
N ILE A 116 2.35 -15.12 4.84
CA ILE A 116 1.43 -15.76 3.89
C ILE A 116 2.21 -16.40 2.74
N ALA A 117 3.19 -15.70 2.16
CA ALA A 117 4.05 -16.24 1.10
C ALA A 117 4.81 -17.49 1.55
N SER A 118 5.30 -17.52 2.80
CA SER A 118 6.03 -18.67 3.34
C SER A 118 5.15 -19.89 3.56
N VAL A 119 3.88 -19.69 3.92
CA VAL A 119 2.92 -20.79 4.16
C VAL A 119 2.41 -21.41 2.85
N ILE A 120 2.18 -20.57 1.82
CA ILE A 120 1.63 -21.03 0.54
C ILE A 120 2.65 -21.83 -0.27
N LYS A 121 3.95 -21.76 0.03
CA LYS A 121 5.02 -22.48 -0.68
C LYS A 121 4.94 -22.36 -2.20
N LEU A 122 4.71 -21.16 -2.68
CA LEU A 122 4.72 -20.88 -4.12
C LEU A 122 6.13 -20.86 -4.71
#